data_b32bbaa9e6883ecb54356082fb901d88
#
_entry.id   b32bbaa9e6883ecb54356082fb901d88
#
_cell.length_a   1.000
_cell.length_b   1.000
_cell.length_c   1.000
_cell.angle_alpha   90.00
_cell.angle_beta   90.00
_cell.angle_gamma   90.00
#
_symmetry.space_group_name_H-M   'P 1'
#
loop_
_entity.id
_entity.type
_entity.pdbx_description
1 polymer ?
#
loop_
_entity_poly.entity_id
_entity_poly.type
_entity_poly.pdbx_seq_one_letter_code
_entity_poly.pdbx_strand_id
1 'polypeptide(L)'
;MDEPRRDLTSIGLLILRLGLGGFLAAHGWAKVQMVMGGEFEAFGDPIGLGSTASLLLVTFAEFVCSLLVLAGLATRVAAVPVVITMGVAAFVAHGGDPWTMGRGAELFMSGAAQSWASKQPALMFLIAFLALIFTGAGRYSVDGLLRRRRR
;
A
#
# COMPACT_ATOMS: atom_id res chain seq x y z
N MET A 1 21.08 -23.15 3.96
CA MET A 1 20.35 -22.55 2.83
C MET A 1 21.39 -21.89 1.96
N ASP A 2 21.56 -22.40 0.75
CA ASP A 2 22.66 -22.06 -0.14
C ASP A 2 22.66 -20.58 -0.54
N GLU A 3 23.84 -19.98 -0.65
CA GLU A 3 24.02 -18.55 -0.98
C GLU A 3 23.25 -18.11 -2.24
N PRO A 4 23.24 -18.90 -3.34
CA PRO A 4 22.47 -18.55 -4.55
C PRO A 4 20.97 -18.41 -4.31
N ARG A 5 20.37 -19.26 -3.48
CA ARG A 5 18.93 -19.17 -3.15
C ARG A 5 18.58 -17.92 -2.36
N ARG A 6 19.48 -17.47 -1.49
CA ARG A 6 19.30 -16.20 -0.73
C ARG A 6 19.35 -14.98 -1.63
N ASP A 7 20.14 -15.00 -2.67
CA ASP A 7 20.25 -13.90 -3.63
C ASP A 7 19.03 -13.82 -4.52
N LEU A 8 18.53 -14.92 -5.05
CA LEU A 8 17.31 -14.97 -5.84
C LEU A 8 16.08 -14.46 -5.03
N THR A 9 15.96 -14.89 -3.77
CA THR A 9 14.89 -14.39 -2.88
C THR A 9 15.02 -12.88 -2.66
N SER A 10 16.24 -12.38 -2.47
CA SER A 10 16.49 -10.96 -2.25
C SER A 10 16.20 -10.11 -3.49
N ILE A 11 16.46 -10.64 -4.69
CA ILE A 11 16.09 -10.00 -5.97
C ILE A 11 14.56 -9.96 -6.11
N GLY A 12 13.87 -11.06 -5.83
CA GLY A 12 12.41 -11.10 -5.85
C GLY A 12 11.79 -10.06 -4.89
N LEU A 13 12.33 -9.94 -3.68
CA LEU A 13 11.89 -8.93 -2.71
C LEU A 13 12.19 -7.49 -3.18
N LEU A 14 13.31 -7.27 -3.87
CA LEU A 14 13.62 -5.97 -4.47
C LEU A 14 12.58 -5.59 -5.53
N ILE A 15 12.30 -6.49 -6.47
CA ILE A 15 11.29 -6.28 -7.52
C ILE A 15 9.92 -6.00 -6.91
N LEU A 16 9.52 -6.80 -5.92
CA LEU A 16 8.25 -6.64 -5.21
C LEU A 16 8.13 -5.24 -4.57
N ARG A 17 9.17 -4.80 -3.86
CA ARG A 17 9.20 -3.48 -3.21
C ARG A 17 9.19 -2.33 -4.20
N LEU A 18 9.98 -2.43 -5.29
CA LEU A 18 10.00 -1.39 -6.33
C LEU A 18 8.63 -1.27 -7.00
N GLY A 19 8.00 -2.38 -7.37
CA GLY A 19 6.67 -2.39 -7.97
C GLY A 19 5.60 -1.89 -7.02
N LEU A 20 5.39 -2.59 -5.91
CA LEU A 20 4.30 -2.28 -4.97
C LEU A 20 4.50 -0.94 -4.28
N GLY A 21 5.71 -0.65 -3.78
CA GLY A 21 6.03 0.61 -3.14
C GLY A 21 5.92 1.79 -4.10
N GLY A 22 6.38 1.62 -5.35
CA GLY A 22 6.28 2.64 -6.39
C GLY A 22 4.84 2.92 -6.79
N PHE A 23 4.05 1.90 -7.09
CA PHE A 23 2.63 2.08 -7.47
C PHE A 23 1.80 2.68 -6.34
N LEU A 24 2.00 2.23 -5.10
CA LEU A 24 1.23 2.76 -3.98
C LEU A 24 1.68 4.18 -3.61
N ALA A 25 2.96 4.51 -3.69
CA ALA A 25 3.44 5.89 -3.51
C ALA A 25 2.88 6.83 -4.59
N ALA A 26 2.82 6.39 -5.85
CA ALA A 26 2.19 7.17 -6.93
C ALA A 26 0.69 7.39 -6.66
N HIS A 27 -0.02 6.38 -6.14
CA HIS A 27 -1.41 6.52 -5.72
C HIS A 27 -1.56 7.47 -4.52
N GLY A 28 -0.68 7.37 -3.53
CA GLY A 28 -0.63 8.26 -2.36
C GLY A 28 -0.28 9.72 -2.71
N TRP A 29 0.42 9.96 -3.84
CA TRP A 29 0.75 11.30 -4.29
C TRP A 29 -0.49 12.17 -4.53
N ALA A 30 -1.57 11.61 -5.06
CA ALA A 30 -2.84 12.35 -5.21
C ALA A 30 -3.36 12.87 -3.86
N LYS A 31 -3.20 12.10 -2.79
CA LYS A 31 -3.58 12.50 -1.43
C LYS A 31 -2.64 13.56 -0.84
N VAL A 32 -1.35 13.52 -1.18
CA VAL A 32 -0.41 14.60 -0.85
C VAL A 32 -0.89 15.91 -1.49
N GLN A 33 -1.34 15.88 -2.75
CA GLN A 33 -1.86 17.07 -3.43
C GLN A 33 -3.13 17.60 -2.74
N MET A 34 -4.05 16.73 -2.30
CA MET A 34 -5.22 17.14 -1.52
C MET A 34 -4.82 17.81 -0.19
N VAL A 35 -3.85 17.26 0.53
CA VAL A 35 -3.32 17.87 1.76
C VAL A 35 -2.72 19.25 1.49
N MET A 36 -1.89 19.38 0.43
CA MET A 36 -1.28 20.66 0.04
C MET A 36 -2.30 21.70 -0.43
N GLY A 37 -3.39 21.27 -1.06
CA GLY A 37 -4.51 22.09 -1.50
C GLY A 37 -5.48 22.48 -0.38
N GLY A 38 -5.34 21.90 0.82
CA GLY A 38 -6.27 22.14 1.93
C GLY A 38 -7.64 21.45 1.73
N GLU A 39 -7.73 20.46 0.86
CA GLU A 39 -8.97 19.79 0.46
C GLU A 39 -9.40 18.70 1.45
N PHE A 40 -9.33 18.97 2.75
CA PHE A 40 -9.56 17.97 3.80
C PHE A 40 -11.01 17.46 3.81
N GLU A 41 -11.98 18.35 3.61
CA GLU A 41 -13.41 18.01 3.63
C GLU A 41 -13.85 17.18 2.40
N ALA A 42 -13.07 17.21 1.32
CA ALA A 42 -13.34 16.40 0.13
C ALA A 42 -12.98 14.92 0.32
N PHE A 43 -12.21 14.58 1.36
CA PHE A 43 -11.86 13.21 1.69
C PHE A 43 -12.91 12.59 2.62
N GLY A 44 -13.33 11.35 2.32
CA GLY A 44 -14.27 10.62 3.18
C GLY A 44 -13.68 10.27 4.54
N ASP A 45 -14.56 10.04 5.51
CA ASP A 45 -14.19 9.56 6.85
C ASP A 45 -14.70 8.13 7.08
N PRO A 46 -13.98 7.11 6.59
CA PRO A 46 -14.46 5.73 6.64
C PRO A 46 -14.50 5.12 8.05
N ILE A 47 -13.75 5.69 9.01
CA ILE A 47 -13.62 5.12 10.36
C ILE A 47 -14.03 6.08 11.48
N GLY A 48 -14.61 7.24 11.16
CA GLY A 48 -15.16 8.17 12.14
C GLY A 48 -14.11 8.98 12.93
N LEU A 49 -12.91 9.21 12.37
CA LEU A 49 -11.86 10.03 12.98
C LEU A 49 -11.87 11.49 12.50
N GLY A 50 -12.80 11.83 11.59
CA GLY A 50 -12.82 13.10 10.86
C GLY A 50 -12.01 13.07 9.57
N SER A 51 -12.50 13.78 8.54
CA SER A 51 -11.89 13.79 7.19
C SER A 51 -10.42 14.21 7.20
N THR A 52 -10.04 15.21 8.01
CA THR A 52 -8.65 15.66 8.14
C THR A 52 -7.73 14.56 8.66
N ALA A 53 -8.09 13.90 9.77
CA ALA A 53 -7.26 12.83 10.33
C ALA A 53 -7.19 11.63 9.38
N SER A 54 -8.31 11.27 8.77
CA SER A 54 -8.40 10.17 7.79
C SER A 54 -7.50 10.44 6.58
N LEU A 55 -7.53 11.66 6.00
CA LEU A 55 -6.66 12.03 4.88
C LEU A 55 -5.17 12.02 5.26
N LEU A 56 -4.81 12.56 6.43
CA LEU A 56 -3.41 12.56 6.88
C LEU A 56 -2.87 11.14 7.12
N LEU A 57 -3.66 10.27 7.77
CA LEU A 57 -3.26 8.89 8.03
C LEU A 57 -3.10 8.08 6.74
N VAL A 58 -4.03 8.20 5.81
CA VAL A 58 -3.92 7.50 4.53
C VAL A 58 -2.76 8.04 3.70
N THR A 59 -2.53 9.36 3.69
CA THR A 59 -1.38 9.96 3.01
C THR A 59 -0.06 9.46 3.58
N PHE A 60 0.07 9.42 4.91
CA PHE A 60 1.24 8.85 5.56
C PHE A 60 1.47 7.38 5.18
N ALA A 61 0.44 6.55 5.22
CA ALA A 61 0.56 5.13 4.90
C ALA A 61 0.88 4.90 3.42
N GLU A 62 0.13 5.52 2.50
CA GLU A 62 0.24 5.24 1.07
C GLU A 62 1.41 5.97 0.40
N PHE A 63 1.84 7.12 0.90
CA PHE A 63 2.96 7.85 0.33
C PHE A 63 4.24 7.61 1.13
N VAL A 64 4.30 8.04 2.40
CA VAL A 64 5.55 8.00 3.18
C VAL A 64 5.99 6.56 3.45
N CYS A 65 5.09 5.72 3.98
CA CYS A 65 5.46 4.34 4.29
C CYS A 65 5.77 3.53 3.03
N SER A 66 5.10 3.79 1.91
CA SER A 66 5.41 3.14 0.63
C SER A 66 6.78 3.53 0.09
N LEU A 67 7.21 4.78 0.22
CA LEU A 67 8.58 5.20 -0.11
C LEU A 67 9.63 4.55 0.78
N LEU A 68 9.34 4.38 2.09
CA LEU A 68 10.22 3.65 3.00
C LEU A 68 10.36 2.17 2.58
N VAL A 69 9.25 1.52 2.23
CA VAL A 69 9.25 0.15 1.73
C VAL A 69 9.98 0.06 0.40
N LEU A 70 9.79 1.00 -0.53
CA LEU A 70 10.50 1.07 -1.81
C LEU A 70 12.01 1.12 -1.57
N ALA A 71 12.49 2.00 -0.71
CA ALA A 71 13.91 2.10 -0.33
C ALA A 71 14.40 0.87 0.46
N GLY A 72 13.49 0.14 1.09
CA GLY A 72 13.80 -0.96 1.98
C GLY A 72 14.36 -0.49 3.32
N LEU A 73 13.85 0.61 3.83
CA LEU A 73 14.19 1.19 5.13
C LEU A 73 13.06 0.92 6.12
N ALA A 74 13.39 0.26 7.23
CA ALA A 74 12.44 -0.14 8.25
C ALA A 74 11.21 -0.87 7.67
N THR A 75 11.40 -1.68 6.63
CA THR A 75 10.35 -2.25 5.77
C THR A 75 9.24 -2.92 6.55
N ARG A 76 9.56 -3.70 7.58
CA ARG A 76 8.57 -4.43 8.39
C ARG A 76 7.63 -3.48 9.13
N VAL A 77 8.20 -2.40 9.69
CA VAL A 77 7.43 -1.40 10.46
C VAL A 77 6.62 -0.52 9.51
N ALA A 78 7.24 -0.06 8.41
CA ALA A 78 6.56 0.77 7.42
C ALA A 78 5.41 0.04 6.69
N ALA A 79 5.47 -1.28 6.55
CA ALA A 79 4.39 -2.06 5.96
C ALA A 79 3.14 -2.15 6.85
N VAL A 80 3.25 -1.97 8.18
CA VAL A 80 2.10 -2.08 9.10
C VAL A 80 1.02 -1.03 8.84
N PRO A 81 1.33 0.29 8.78
CA PRO A 81 0.32 1.29 8.45
C PRO A 81 -0.35 1.04 7.08
N VAL A 82 0.42 0.56 6.09
CA VAL A 82 -0.13 0.22 4.77
C VAL A 82 -1.15 -0.91 4.87
N VAL A 83 -0.81 -2.00 5.59
CA VAL A 83 -1.74 -3.13 5.79
C VAL A 83 -3.02 -2.68 6.47
N ILE A 84 -2.94 -1.84 7.51
CA ILE A 84 -4.11 -1.30 8.20
C ILE A 84 -4.95 -0.46 7.24
N THR A 85 -4.34 0.46 6.51
CA THR A 85 -5.03 1.34 5.55
C THR A 85 -5.70 0.55 4.43
N MET A 86 -5.01 -0.45 3.87
CA MET A 86 -5.57 -1.32 2.83
C MET A 86 -6.72 -2.19 3.37
N GLY A 87 -6.66 -2.60 4.63
CA GLY A 87 -7.77 -3.28 5.31
C GLY A 87 -9.00 -2.38 5.44
N VAL A 88 -8.81 -1.14 5.89
CA VAL A 88 -9.90 -0.14 5.95
C VAL A 88 -10.44 0.16 4.55
N ALA A 89 -9.57 0.32 3.56
CA ALA A 89 -10.00 0.55 2.18
C ALA A 89 -10.86 -0.62 1.66
N ALA A 90 -10.41 -1.87 1.82
CA ALA A 90 -11.11 -3.05 1.29
C ALA A 90 -12.45 -3.33 2.01
N PHE A 91 -12.49 -3.22 3.34
CA PHE A 91 -13.62 -3.72 4.13
C PHE A 91 -14.55 -2.62 4.65
N VAL A 92 -14.09 -1.38 4.70
CA VAL A 92 -14.90 -0.24 5.14
C VAL A 92 -15.22 0.67 3.96
N ALA A 93 -14.24 1.30 3.32
CA ALA A 93 -14.49 2.25 2.23
C ALA A 93 -15.12 1.58 1.01
N HIS A 94 -14.62 0.42 0.61
CA HIS A 94 -15.15 -0.41 -0.48
C HIS A 94 -16.01 -1.58 0.03
N GLY A 95 -16.57 -1.48 1.25
CA GLY A 95 -17.32 -2.57 1.88
C GLY A 95 -18.50 -3.09 1.07
N GLY A 96 -19.19 -2.21 0.34
CA GLY A 96 -20.30 -2.53 -0.57
C GLY A 96 -19.90 -2.92 -1.99
N ASP A 97 -18.63 -2.69 -2.36
CA ASP A 97 -18.17 -2.92 -3.73
C ASP A 97 -17.88 -4.41 -4.03
N PRO A 98 -17.92 -4.81 -5.32
CA PRO A 98 -17.59 -6.19 -5.71
C PRO A 98 -16.15 -6.56 -5.37
N TRP A 99 -15.94 -7.87 -5.20
CA TRP A 99 -14.61 -8.42 -4.88
C TRP A 99 -13.59 -8.25 -5.99
N THR A 100 -14.04 -8.25 -7.27
CA THR A 100 -13.16 -8.23 -8.44
C THR A 100 -13.42 -7.00 -9.31
N MET A 101 -12.36 -6.50 -9.93
CA MET A 101 -12.45 -5.39 -10.90
C MET A 101 -13.33 -5.75 -12.10
N GLY A 102 -13.26 -7.00 -12.58
CA GLY A 102 -14.10 -7.47 -13.68
C GLY A 102 -15.59 -7.32 -13.36
N ARG A 103 -16.03 -7.71 -12.16
CA ARG A 103 -17.42 -7.53 -11.74
C ARG A 103 -17.79 -6.06 -11.55
N GLY A 104 -16.86 -5.24 -11.03
CA GLY A 104 -17.05 -3.79 -10.92
C GLY A 104 -17.24 -3.14 -12.30
N ALA A 105 -16.41 -3.49 -13.28
CA ALA A 105 -16.52 -3.01 -14.64
C ALA A 105 -17.85 -3.44 -15.32
N GLU A 106 -18.27 -4.69 -15.13
CA GLU A 106 -19.51 -5.23 -15.65
C GLU A 106 -20.74 -4.48 -15.12
N LEU A 107 -20.78 -4.22 -13.79
CA LEU A 107 -21.84 -3.45 -13.16
C LEU A 107 -21.88 -2.00 -13.63
N PHE A 108 -20.71 -1.38 -13.83
CA PHE A 108 -20.61 -0.03 -14.38
C PHE A 108 -21.11 0.03 -15.84
N MET A 109 -20.67 -0.90 -16.68
CA MET A 109 -21.06 -0.95 -18.10
C MET A 109 -22.56 -1.25 -18.29
N SER A 110 -23.17 -2.00 -17.37
CA SER A 110 -24.62 -2.26 -17.38
C SER A 110 -25.46 -1.13 -16.78
N GLY A 111 -24.84 -0.05 -16.27
CA GLY A 111 -25.52 1.05 -15.59
C GLY A 111 -26.02 0.72 -14.17
N ALA A 112 -25.67 -0.45 -13.63
CA ALA A 112 -26.06 -0.88 -12.29
C ALA A 112 -25.18 -0.26 -11.17
N ALA A 113 -24.02 0.32 -11.50
CA ALA A 113 -23.15 1.03 -10.58
C ALA A 113 -22.69 2.36 -11.18
N GLN A 114 -22.41 3.35 -10.32
CA GLN A 114 -21.91 4.67 -10.72
C GLN A 114 -20.41 4.69 -10.98
N SER A 115 -19.68 3.69 -10.52
CA SER A 115 -18.24 3.53 -10.73
C SER A 115 -17.89 2.05 -10.85
N TRP A 116 -16.72 1.76 -11.43
CA TRP A 116 -16.18 0.39 -11.51
C TRP A 116 -15.28 0.03 -10.33
N ALA A 117 -15.53 0.62 -9.18
CA ALA A 117 -14.82 0.34 -7.95
C ALA A 117 -14.90 -1.14 -7.56
N SER A 118 -13.87 -1.62 -6.88
CA SER A 118 -13.80 -2.99 -6.35
C SER A 118 -12.83 -3.08 -5.17
N LYS A 119 -12.96 -4.12 -4.36
CA LYS A 119 -12.03 -4.42 -3.26
C LYS A 119 -10.67 -4.94 -3.74
N GLN A 120 -10.59 -5.45 -4.96
CA GLN A 120 -9.43 -6.19 -5.46
C GLN A 120 -8.11 -5.41 -5.33
N PRO A 121 -7.97 -4.13 -5.74
CA PRO A 121 -6.69 -3.42 -5.62
C PRO A 121 -6.22 -3.31 -4.18
N ALA A 122 -7.11 -2.95 -3.25
CA ALA A 122 -6.77 -2.84 -1.83
C ALA A 122 -6.34 -4.18 -1.23
N LEU A 123 -7.03 -5.28 -1.59
CA LEU A 123 -6.68 -6.62 -1.13
C LEU A 123 -5.33 -7.09 -1.69
N MET A 124 -5.01 -6.78 -2.94
CA MET A 124 -3.71 -7.12 -3.54
C MET A 124 -2.56 -6.43 -2.80
N PHE A 125 -2.68 -5.13 -2.52
CA PHE A 125 -1.69 -4.41 -1.71
C PHE A 125 -1.63 -4.94 -0.28
N LEU A 126 -2.78 -5.18 0.37
CA LEU A 126 -2.85 -5.74 1.72
C LEU A 126 -2.05 -7.04 1.83
N ILE A 127 -2.33 -8.02 0.97
CA ILE A 127 -1.65 -9.33 0.97
C ILE A 127 -0.15 -9.17 0.75
N ALA A 128 0.23 -8.35 -0.21
CA ALA A 128 1.63 -8.16 -0.58
C ALA A 128 2.44 -7.43 0.52
N PHE A 129 1.89 -6.37 1.13
CA PHE A 129 2.54 -5.70 2.24
C PHE A 129 2.53 -6.54 3.53
N LEU A 130 1.49 -7.34 3.75
CA LEU A 130 1.46 -8.33 4.83
C LEU A 130 2.62 -9.34 4.67
N ALA A 131 2.87 -9.84 3.46
CA ALA A 131 4.01 -10.70 3.20
C ALA A 131 5.36 -10.00 3.49
N LEU A 132 5.48 -8.69 3.22
CA LEU A 132 6.69 -7.92 3.51
C LEU A 132 6.93 -7.72 5.02
N ILE A 133 5.91 -7.73 5.87
CA ILE A 133 6.07 -7.73 7.33
C ILE A 133 6.85 -8.97 7.78
N PHE A 134 6.55 -10.14 7.22
CA PHE A 134 7.21 -11.39 7.58
C PHE A 134 8.58 -11.56 6.90
N THR A 135 8.68 -11.29 5.61
CA THR A 135 9.91 -11.48 4.84
C THR A 135 10.94 -10.37 5.07
N GLY A 136 10.48 -9.13 5.26
CA GLY A 136 11.32 -7.94 5.35
C GLY A 136 11.87 -7.51 4.00
N ALA A 137 12.90 -6.65 4.03
CA ALA A 137 13.42 -5.95 2.85
C ALA A 137 14.35 -6.78 1.94
N GLY A 138 14.93 -7.88 2.42
CA GLY A 138 15.97 -8.63 1.71
C GLY A 138 17.36 -7.96 1.77
N ARG A 139 18.34 -8.54 1.07
CA ARG A 139 19.76 -8.09 1.08
C ARG A 139 19.98 -6.78 0.31
N TYR A 140 19.23 -6.57 -0.77
CA TYR A 140 19.33 -5.39 -1.65
C TYR A 140 18.37 -4.29 -1.15
N SER A 141 18.71 -3.72 0.04
CA SER A 141 17.87 -2.74 0.75
C SER A 141 18.72 -1.92 1.71
N VAL A 142 18.22 -0.77 2.13
CA VAL A 142 18.87 0.05 3.16
C VAL A 142 19.01 -0.73 4.47
N ASP A 143 17.98 -1.48 4.88
CA ASP A 143 18.03 -2.38 6.05
C ASP A 143 19.13 -3.43 5.92
N GLY A 144 19.35 -3.95 4.71
CA GLY A 144 20.41 -4.91 4.40
C GLY A 144 21.80 -4.32 4.52
N LEU A 145 22.00 -3.10 4.03
CA LEU A 145 23.26 -2.35 4.13
C LEU A 145 23.61 -2.03 5.58
N LEU A 146 22.64 -1.54 6.36
CA LEU A 146 22.85 -1.21 7.78
C LEU A 146 23.21 -2.44 8.61
N ARG A 147 22.61 -3.60 8.32
CA ARG A 147 22.96 -4.86 9.00
C ARG A 147 24.39 -5.34 8.68
N ARG A 148 24.89 -5.13 7.46
CA ARG A 148 26.27 -5.48 7.07
C ARG A 148 27.29 -4.61 7.78
N ARG A 149 27.01 -3.33 8.04
CA ARG A 149 27.93 -2.41 8.74
C ARG A 149 28.03 -2.68 10.25
N ARG A 150 27.06 -3.41 10.83
CA ARG A 150 27.05 -3.73 12.26
C ARG A 150 27.71 -5.08 12.60
N ARG A 151 28.16 -5.82 11.59
CA ARG A 151 28.92 -7.08 11.73
C ARG A 151 30.38 -6.86 11.44
#